data_d2e0aa0f7396e2a3bb07a96d4d479368
#
_entry.id   d2e0aa0f7396e2a3bb07a96d4d479368
#
_cell.length_a   1.000
_cell.length_b   1.000
_cell.length_c   1.000
_cell.angle_alpha   90.00
_cell.angle_beta   90.00
_cell.angle_gamma   90.00
#
_symmetry.space_group_name_H-M   'P 1'
#
loop_
_entity.id
_entity.type
_entity.pdbx_description
1 polymer ?
#
loop_
_entity_poly.entity_id
_entity_poly.type
_entity_poly.pdbx_seq_one_letter_code
_entity_poly.pdbx_strand_id
1 'polypeptide(L)'
;MSSEFEDCIARGGVAVFPADTVYGLACDPTSREAIARLYALKGRPADKPAAVMFFTLGRALTALPELGPRTRRALEALLPGAVTLLLANPLARYPLACGHDPWTLGLRVPAPGVLSDVTLPVMQSSANRSGGADPRSLDEVDEALREGADLVVDGGTLPGTPSTVADLRAYGSHGRWEVLRTGAVSSDDIAGALAAR
;
A
#
# COMPACT_ATOMS: atom_id res chain seq x y z
N MET A 1 -0.38 -17.29 -10.81
CA MET A 1 -0.43 -15.81 -10.63
C MET A 1 0.10 -15.39 -9.25
N SER A 2 -0.52 -15.77 -8.13
CA SER A 2 0.01 -15.41 -6.79
C SER A 2 1.41 -15.96 -6.53
N SER A 3 1.71 -17.23 -6.90
CA SER A 3 3.06 -17.81 -6.75
C SER A 3 4.11 -17.11 -7.63
N GLU A 4 3.79 -16.78 -8.87
CA GLU A 4 4.70 -16.05 -9.76
C GLU A 4 4.99 -14.64 -9.24
N PHE A 5 3.97 -13.99 -8.65
CA PHE A 5 4.14 -12.69 -8.00
C PHE A 5 5.07 -12.81 -6.79
N GLU A 6 4.84 -13.79 -5.90
CA GLU A 6 5.71 -14.04 -4.74
C GLU A 6 7.14 -14.37 -5.16
N ASP A 7 7.31 -15.21 -6.18
CA ASP A 7 8.63 -15.54 -6.73
C ASP A 7 9.36 -14.33 -7.29
N CYS A 8 8.63 -13.42 -7.98
CA CYS A 8 9.19 -12.17 -8.47
C CYS A 8 9.67 -11.30 -7.30
N ILE A 9 8.82 -11.05 -6.30
CA ILE A 9 9.16 -10.24 -5.12
C ILE A 9 10.31 -10.85 -4.33
N ALA A 10 10.29 -12.17 -4.07
CA ALA A 10 11.31 -12.87 -3.29
C ALA A 10 12.69 -12.84 -3.95
N ARG A 11 12.76 -12.73 -5.28
CA ARG A 11 14.03 -12.56 -6.02
C ARG A 11 14.50 -11.11 -6.11
N GLY A 12 13.83 -10.17 -5.43
CA GLY A 12 14.16 -8.74 -5.48
C GLY A 12 13.64 -8.04 -6.74
N GLY A 13 12.66 -8.64 -7.42
CA GLY A 13 12.03 -8.08 -8.61
C GLY A 13 11.06 -6.94 -8.29
N VAL A 14 10.70 -6.21 -9.35
CA VAL A 14 9.63 -5.20 -9.35
C VAL A 14 8.48 -5.72 -10.21
N ALA A 15 7.26 -5.69 -9.67
CA ALA A 15 6.07 -6.11 -10.37
C ALA A 15 5.10 -4.94 -10.61
N VAL A 16 4.49 -4.88 -11.80
CA VAL A 16 3.25 -4.14 -12.06
C VAL A 16 2.09 -5.05 -11.68
N PHE A 17 1.15 -4.57 -10.88
CA PHE A 17 0.05 -5.38 -10.38
C PHE A 17 -1.26 -4.59 -10.20
N PRO A 18 -2.42 -5.24 -10.33
CA PRO A 18 -3.70 -4.63 -10.00
C PRO A 18 -3.89 -4.62 -8.48
N ALA A 19 -4.05 -3.42 -7.90
CA ALA A 19 -4.61 -3.30 -6.56
C ALA A 19 -6.16 -3.28 -6.65
N ASP A 20 -6.84 -2.84 -5.62
CA ASP A 20 -8.31 -2.71 -5.63
C ASP A 20 -8.81 -1.37 -6.21
N THR A 21 -7.93 -0.42 -6.43
CA THR A 21 -8.25 0.95 -6.86
C THR A 21 -7.62 1.31 -8.20
N VAL A 22 -6.31 1.15 -8.32
CA VAL A 22 -5.48 1.51 -9.48
C VAL A 22 -4.35 0.49 -9.60
N TYR A 23 -3.70 0.41 -10.75
CA TYR A 23 -2.48 -0.39 -10.89
C TYR A 23 -1.33 0.19 -10.06
N GLY A 24 -0.55 -0.70 -9.48
CA GLY A 24 0.61 -0.39 -8.64
C GLY A 24 1.89 -1.02 -9.13
N LEU A 25 3.01 -0.48 -8.65
CA LEU A 25 4.33 -1.11 -8.63
C LEU A 25 4.56 -1.69 -7.24
N ALA A 26 5.10 -2.91 -7.17
CA ALA A 26 5.43 -3.60 -5.93
C ALA A 26 6.86 -4.11 -5.94
N CYS A 27 7.48 -4.12 -4.76
CA CYS A 27 8.76 -4.80 -4.51
C CYS A 27 8.86 -5.24 -3.04
N ASP A 28 9.90 -5.98 -2.69
CA ASP A 28 10.21 -6.36 -1.31
C ASP A 28 10.46 -5.11 -0.44
N PRO A 29 9.68 -4.89 0.64
CA PRO A 29 9.85 -3.74 1.54
C PRO A 29 11.14 -3.76 2.35
N THR A 30 11.90 -4.86 2.30
CA THR A 30 13.16 -5.04 3.03
C THR A 30 14.39 -4.99 2.11
N SER A 31 14.21 -5.04 0.79
CA SER A 31 15.30 -4.96 -0.19
C SER A 31 15.56 -3.51 -0.62
N ARG A 32 16.71 -2.98 -0.22
CA ARG A 32 17.17 -1.64 -0.62
C ARG A 32 17.33 -1.52 -2.14
N GLU A 33 17.84 -2.57 -2.78
CA GLU A 33 18.07 -2.62 -4.22
C GLU A 33 16.73 -2.60 -4.99
N ALA A 34 15.75 -3.42 -4.57
CA ALA A 34 14.45 -3.49 -5.20
C ALA A 34 13.68 -2.15 -5.05
N ILE A 35 13.75 -1.52 -3.87
CA ILE A 35 13.16 -0.20 -3.62
C ILE A 35 13.81 0.88 -4.48
N ALA A 36 15.15 0.90 -4.56
CA ALA A 36 15.87 1.86 -5.38
C ALA A 36 15.50 1.70 -6.86
N ARG A 37 15.38 0.47 -7.34
CA ARG A 37 14.94 0.16 -8.71
C ARG A 37 13.51 0.62 -8.98
N LEU A 38 12.57 0.33 -8.07
CA LEU A 38 11.18 0.80 -8.18
C LEU A 38 11.11 2.33 -8.25
N TYR A 39 11.87 3.03 -7.41
CA TYR A 39 11.89 4.50 -7.41
C TYR A 39 12.53 5.06 -8.66
N ALA A 40 13.60 4.45 -9.18
CA ALA A 40 14.22 4.83 -10.44
C ALA A 40 13.24 4.69 -11.62
N LEU A 41 12.50 3.58 -11.70
CA LEU A 41 11.47 3.37 -12.72
C LEU A 41 10.39 4.47 -12.68
N LYS A 42 9.93 4.84 -11.48
CA LYS A 42 8.92 5.91 -11.30
C LYS A 42 9.46 7.32 -11.52
N GLY A 43 10.77 7.54 -11.53
CA GLY A 43 11.34 8.87 -11.36
C GLY A 43 10.95 9.51 -10.02
N ARG A 44 10.85 8.70 -8.94
CA ARG A 44 10.42 9.12 -7.62
C ARG A 44 11.64 9.39 -6.73
N PRO A 45 11.68 10.50 -5.96
CA PRO A 45 12.72 10.71 -4.96
C PRO A 45 12.78 9.56 -3.94
N ALA A 46 14.00 9.11 -3.61
CA ALA A 46 14.24 7.94 -2.76
C ALA A 46 13.80 8.13 -1.28
N ASP A 47 13.64 9.37 -0.86
CA ASP A 47 13.23 9.76 0.50
C ASP A 47 11.70 9.84 0.69
N LYS A 48 10.93 9.72 -0.39
CA LYS A 48 9.46 9.75 -0.28
C LYS A 48 8.93 8.41 0.29
N PRO A 49 8.08 8.45 1.35
CA PRO A 49 7.51 7.23 1.91
C PRO A 49 6.55 6.55 0.92
N ALA A 50 6.45 5.22 1.02
CA ALA A 50 5.49 4.40 0.32
C ALA A 50 4.77 3.47 1.30
N ALA A 51 3.56 3.01 0.97
CA ALA A 51 2.84 2.11 1.86
C ALA A 51 3.36 0.68 1.76
N VAL A 52 3.34 -0.02 2.88
CA VAL A 52 3.47 -1.48 2.93
C VAL A 52 2.07 -2.07 2.80
N MET A 53 1.90 -2.96 1.83
CA MET A 53 0.65 -3.65 1.56
C MET A 53 0.75 -5.10 2.03
N PHE A 54 -0.28 -5.53 2.75
CA PHE A 54 -0.55 -6.93 3.07
C PHE A 54 -1.83 -7.33 2.33
N PHE A 55 -1.90 -8.56 1.85
CA PHE A 55 -3.05 -9.04 1.08
C PHE A 55 -4.19 -9.57 1.95
N THR A 56 -3.96 -9.70 3.27
CA THR A 56 -5.03 -9.96 4.26
C THR A 56 -4.79 -9.17 5.55
N LEU A 57 -5.89 -8.78 6.22
CA LEU A 57 -5.82 -8.08 7.50
C LEU A 57 -5.14 -8.93 8.59
N GLY A 58 -5.39 -10.25 8.61
CA GLY A 58 -4.76 -11.14 9.58
C GLY A 58 -3.23 -11.12 9.52
N ARG A 59 -2.65 -11.07 8.31
CA ARG A 59 -1.20 -10.96 8.11
C ARG A 59 -0.67 -9.61 8.58
N ALA A 60 -1.39 -8.52 8.29
CA ALA A 60 -1.02 -7.19 8.77
C ALA A 60 -0.99 -7.14 10.31
N LEU A 61 -2.03 -7.66 10.98
CA LEU A 61 -2.12 -7.70 12.44
C LEU A 61 -1.05 -8.61 13.08
N THR A 62 -0.66 -9.70 12.40
CA THR A 62 0.43 -10.58 12.84
C THR A 62 1.79 -9.90 12.71
N ALA A 63 2.01 -9.16 11.63
CA ALA A 63 3.27 -8.45 11.39
C ALA A 63 3.45 -7.22 12.31
N LEU A 64 2.36 -6.68 12.86
CA LEU A 64 2.32 -5.47 13.68
C LEU A 64 1.69 -5.77 15.07
N PRO A 65 2.31 -6.66 15.88
CA PRO A 65 1.74 -7.08 17.17
C PRO A 65 1.70 -5.95 18.21
N GLU A 66 2.50 -4.90 18.05
CA GLU A 66 2.58 -3.72 18.90
C GLU A 66 1.38 -2.76 18.80
N LEU A 67 0.53 -2.91 17.79
CA LEU A 67 -0.66 -2.07 17.64
C LEU A 67 -1.61 -2.25 18.82
N GLY A 68 -1.93 -1.14 19.49
CA GLY A 68 -2.87 -1.13 20.60
C GLY A 68 -4.31 -1.47 20.18
N PRO A 69 -5.18 -1.83 21.13
CA PRO A 69 -6.52 -2.37 20.84
C PRO A 69 -7.42 -1.37 20.06
N ARG A 70 -7.30 -0.07 20.32
CA ARG A 70 -8.07 0.94 19.58
C ARG A 70 -7.65 1.02 18.12
N THR A 71 -6.34 1.00 17.85
CA THR A 71 -5.83 0.99 16.47
C THR A 71 -6.20 -0.30 15.76
N ARG A 72 -6.12 -1.47 16.42
CA ARG A 72 -6.56 -2.75 15.82
C ARG A 72 -8.03 -2.72 15.40
N ARG A 73 -8.93 -2.22 16.28
CA ARG A 73 -10.35 -2.08 15.93
C ARG A 73 -10.56 -1.12 14.75
N ALA A 74 -9.79 -0.03 14.65
CA ALA A 74 -9.84 0.87 13.50
C ALA A 74 -9.43 0.16 12.20
N LEU A 75 -8.36 -0.66 12.24
CA LEU A 75 -7.96 -1.47 11.10
C LEU A 75 -9.06 -2.46 10.70
N GLU A 76 -9.67 -3.15 11.66
CA GLU A 76 -10.78 -4.10 11.43
C GLU A 76 -12.04 -3.44 10.85
N ALA A 77 -12.25 -2.15 11.15
CA ALA A 77 -13.37 -1.38 10.62
C ALA A 77 -13.14 -0.85 9.20
N LEU A 78 -11.88 -0.55 8.84
CA LEU A 78 -11.52 0.13 7.61
C LEU A 78 -10.89 -0.78 6.55
N LEU A 79 -10.42 -1.97 6.94
CA LEU A 79 -9.68 -2.89 6.07
C LEU A 79 -10.28 -4.30 6.09
N PRO A 80 -10.26 -5.03 4.97
CA PRO A 80 -9.70 -4.62 3.68
C PRO A 80 -10.54 -3.54 2.99
N GLY A 81 -9.87 -2.69 2.19
CA GLY A 81 -10.58 -1.62 1.49
C GLY A 81 -9.68 -0.56 0.85
N ALA A 82 -10.32 0.38 0.17
CA ALA A 82 -9.67 1.43 -0.62
C ALA A 82 -9.12 2.59 0.23
N VAL A 83 -8.47 2.26 1.35
CA VAL A 83 -7.81 3.22 2.26
C VAL A 83 -6.36 2.85 2.48
N THR A 84 -5.53 3.87 2.65
CA THR A 84 -4.14 3.78 3.13
C THR A 84 -4.09 4.47 4.49
N LEU A 85 -3.65 3.76 5.52
CA LEU A 85 -3.62 4.25 6.90
C LEU A 85 -2.18 4.58 7.29
N LEU A 86 -1.94 5.80 7.77
CA LEU A 86 -0.68 6.14 8.42
C LEU A 86 -0.77 5.78 9.90
N LEU A 87 0.12 4.93 10.36
CA LEU A 87 0.15 4.41 11.71
C LEU A 87 1.42 4.86 12.45
N ALA A 88 1.33 5.05 13.77
CA ALA A 88 2.51 5.16 14.61
C ALA A 88 3.32 3.85 14.53
N ASN A 89 4.63 3.95 14.34
CA ASN A 89 5.56 2.86 14.09
C ASN A 89 6.69 2.80 15.12
N PRO A 90 6.38 2.55 16.41
CA PRO A 90 7.36 2.68 17.50
C PRO A 90 8.51 1.66 17.42
N LEU A 91 8.37 0.60 16.63
CA LEU A 91 9.41 -0.40 16.41
C LEU A 91 10.14 -0.23 15.07
N ALA A 92 9.91 0.88 14.37
CA ALA A 92 10.49 1.16 13.05
C ALA A 92 10.38 -0.04 12.08
N ARG A 93 9.19 -0.64 11.98
CA ARG A 93 8.91 -1.73 11.04
C ARG A 93 9.05 -1.21 9.61
N TYR A 94 9.65 -2.00 8.72
CA TYR A 94 9.82 -1.66 7.31
C TYR A 94 10.45 -0.27 7.08
N PRO A 95 11.58 0.07 7.72
CA PRO A 95 12.11 1.44 7.73
C PRO A 95 12.44 1.97 6.34
N LEU A 96 12.76 1.09 5.38
CA LEU A 96 13.04 1.48 3.99
C LEU A 96 11.80 2.00 3.25
N ALA A 97 10.61 1.56 3.63
CA ALA A 97 9.35 2.05 3.06
C ALA A 97 8.89 3.39 3.69
N CYS A 98 9.40 3.73 4.87
CA CYS A 98 8.97 4.90 5.64
C CYS A 98 9.61 6.23 5.18
N GLY A 99 10.56 6.20 4.23
CA GLY A 99 11.27 7.39 3.77
C GLY A 99 12.10 8.04 4.90
N HIS A 100 11.92 9.35 5.09
CA HIS A 100 12.66 10.11 6.10
C HIS A 100 12.06 10.00 7.53
N ASP A 101 10.87 9.43 7.70
CA ASP A 101 10.19 9.29 9.01
C ASP A 101 9.95 7.81 9.34
N PRO A 102 10.90 7.11 9.97
CA PRO A 102 10.76 5.69 10.33
C PRO A 102 9.67 5.44 11.39
N TRP A 103 9.18 6.48 12.06
CA TRP A 103 8.15 6.41 13.09
C TRP A 103 6.72 6.44 12.53
N THR A 104 6.58 6.60 11.21
CA THR A 104 5.29 6.55 10.50
C THR A 104 5.31 5.42 9.47
N LEU A 105 4.39 4.47 9.61
CA LEU A 105 4.18 3.39 8.64
C LEU A 105 2.88 3.62 7.85
N GLY A 106 2.99 3.71 6.53
CA GLY A 106 1.84 3.61 5.65
C GLY A 106 1.43 2.14 5.50
N LEU A 107 0.20 1.80 5.86
CA LEU A 107 -0.36 0.44 5.77
C LEU A 107 -1.50 0.41 4.77
N ARG A 108 -1.55 -0.67 3.98
CA ARG A 108 -2.67 -0.97 3.10
C ARG A 108 -3.03 -2.46 3.15
N VAL A 109 -4.33 -2.76 3.11
CA VAL A 109 -4.87 -4.10 2.83
C VAL A 109 -5.98 -3.90 1.80
N PRO A 110 -5.77 -4.27 0.54
CA PRO A 110 -6.73 -4.04 -0.53
C PRO A 110 -7.95 -4.96 -0.37
N ALA A 111 -9.07 -4.58 -0.99
CA ALA A 111 -10.18 -5.51 -1.17
C ALA A 111 -9.72 -6.77 -1.94
N PRO A 112 -10.34 -7.93 -1.70
CA PRO A 112 -9.96 -9.18 -2.33
C PRO A 112 -9.94 -9.09 -3.87
N GLY A 113 -8.89 -9.63 -4.48
CA GLY A 113 -8.69 -9.63 -5.93
C GLY A 113 -7.80 -10.80 -6.36
N VAL A 114 -7.22 -10.72 -7.54
CA VAL A 114 -6.43 -11.81 -8.18
C VAL A 114 -5.17 -12.22 -7.40
N LEU A 115 -4.73 -11.40 -6.46
CA LEU A 115 -3.54 -11.63 -5.61
C LEU A 115 -3.89 -11.87 -4.14
N SER A 116 -5.14 -12.20 -3.80
CA SER A 116 -5.59 -12.40 -2.40
C SER A 116 -4.83 -13.51 -1.66
N ASP A 117 -4.28 -14.49 -2.37
CA ASP A 117 -3.53 -15.60 -1.78
C ASP A 117 -2.06 -15.26 -1.50
N VAL A 118 -1.58 -14.09 -1.92
CA VAL A 118 -0.21 -13.64 -1.68
C VAL A 118 0.05 -13.53 -0.18
N THR A 119 1.15 -14.12 0.26
CA THR A 119 1.51 -14.21 1.68
C THR A 119 2.55 -13.19 2.11
N LEU A 120 3.36 -12.71 1.17
CA LEU A 120 4.43 -11.74 1.42
C LEU A 120 3.87 -10.32 1.50
N PRO A 121 4.39 -9.47 2.42
CA PRO A 121 4.15 -8.03 2.33
C PRO A 121 4.95 -7.43 1.18
N VAL A 122 4.43 -6.35 0.59
CA VAL A 122 5.14 -5.60 -0.45
C VAL A 122 5.15 -4.11 -0.14
N MET A 123 6.23 -3.42 -0.46
CA MET A 123 6.19 -1.97 -0.60
C MET A 123 5.52 -1.65 -1.93
N GLN A 124 4.55 -0.74 -1.93
CA GLN A 124 3.79 -0.42 -3.12
C GLN A 124 3.62 1.08 -3.38
N SER A 125 3.51 1.44 -4.64
CA SER A 125 3.15 2.78 -5.12
C SER A 125 2.33 2.64 -6.40
N SER A 126 1.49 3.63 -6.77
CA SER A 126 0.76 3.60 -8.04
C SER A 126 1.70 3.45 -9.25
N ALA A 127 1.25 2.76 -10.31
CA ALA A 127 2.05 2.44 -11.49
C ALA A 127 2.06 3.58 -12.53
N ASN A 128 2.36 4.80 -12.06
CA ASN A 128 2.53 6.00 -12.89
C ASN A 128 3.92 6.61 -12.67
N ARG A 129 4.40 7.41 -13.58
CA ARG A 129 5.53 8.31 -13.30
C ARG A 129 5.14 9.30 -12.21
N SER A 130 6.12 9.73 -11.41
CA SER A 130 5.88 10.63 -10.27
C SER A 130 5.13 11.90 -10.72
N GLY A 131 3.92 12.10 -10.19
CA GLY A 131 3.03 13.22 -10.54
C GLY A 131 2.10 12.97 -11.73
N GLY A 132 2.18 11.84 -12.40
CA GLY A 132 1.26 11.45 -13.48
C GLY A 132 -0.08 10.93 -12.96
N ALA A 133 -1.03 10.68 -13.88
CA ALA A 133 -2.33 10.09 -13.56
C ALA A 133 -2.18 8.64 -13.08
N ASP A 134 -3.03 8.22 -12.15
CA ASP A 134 -3.06 6.85 -11.64
C ASP A 134 -3.76 5.93 -12.68
N PRO A 135 -3.11 4.85 -13.15
CA PRO A 135 -3.65 3.99 -14.19
C PRO A 135 -4.70 3.02 -13.64
N ARG A 136 -5.81 2.87 -14.37
CA ARG A 136 -6.89 1.94 -14.05
C ARG A 136 -6.91 0.67 -14.90
N SER A 137 -6.08 0.63 -15.95
CA SER A 137 -5.86 -0.54 -16.81
C SER A 137 -4.38 -0.67 -17.14
N LEU A 138 -3.95 -1.84 -17.64
CA LEU A 138 -2.56 -2.01 -18.09
C LEU A 138 -2.20 -1.10 -19.28
N ASP A 139 -3.16 -0.77 -20.13
CA ASP A 139 -2.93 0.11 -21.28
C ASP A 139 -2.63 1.55 -20.84
N GLU A 140 -3.10 1.96 -19.66
CA GLU A 140 -2.82 3.28 -19.07
C GLU A 140 -1.50 3.31 -18.29
N VAL A 141 -0.88 2.17 -18.00
CA VAL A 141 0.46 2.11 -17.39
C VAL A 141 1.50 2.48 -18.43
N ASP A 142 2.36 3.46 -18.10
CA ASP A 142 3.49 3.87 -18.96
C ASP A 142 4.29 2.67 -19.44
N GLU A 143 4.56 2.59 -20.74
CA GLU A 143 5.24 1.47 -21.38
C GLU A 143 6.60 1.18 -20.74
N ALA A 144 7.37 2.22 -20.42
CA ALA A 144 8.67 2.07 -19.77
C ALA A 144 8.56 1.48 -18.34
N LEU A 145 7.43 1.65 -17.65
CA LEU A 145 7.17 0.99 -16.37
C LEU A 145 6.84 -0.49 -16.57
N ARG A 146 6.09 -0.83 -17.61
CA ARG A 146 5.77 -2.24 -17.95
C ARG A 146 7.01 -3.00 -18.39
N GLU A 147 7.81 -2.42 -19.28
CA GLU A 147 9.05 -3.02 -19.79
C GLU A 147 10.16 -3.11 -18.74
N GLY A 148 10.22 -2.15 -17.81
CA GLY A 148 11.18 -2.10 -16.72
C GLY A 148 10.84 -3.00 -15.53
N ALA A 149 9.60 -3.52 -15.45
CA ALA A 149 9.17 -4.46 -14.42
C ALA A 149 9.58 -5.91 -14.79
N ASP A 150 9.81 -6.74 -13.77
CA ASP A 150 10.15 -8.15 -13.94
C ASP A 150 8.90 -9.02 -14.13
N LEU A 151 7.74 -8.52 -13.69
CA LEU A 151 6.45 -9.16 -13.81
C LEU A 151 5.36 -8.11 -14.06
N VAL A 152 4.45 -8.42 -14.97
CA VAL A 152 3.24 -7.64 -15.19
C VAL A 152 2.03 -8.55 -15.01
N VAL A 153 1.19 -8.22 -14.02
CA VAL A 153 -0.05 -8.95 -13.73
C VAL A 153 -1.23 -8.16 -14.24
N ASP A 154 -2.01 -8.76 -15.14
CA ASP A 154 -3.26 -8.16 -15.61
C ASP A 154 -4.43 -8.54 -14.69
N GLY A 155 -5.16 -7.55 -14.23
CA GLY A 155 -6.39 -7.69 -13.43
C GLY A 155 -7.59 -7.01 -14.08
N GLY A 156 -7.48 -6.65 -15.38
CA GLY A 156 -8.52 -5.93 -16.09
C GLY A 156 -8.65 -4.47 -15.69
N THR A 157 -9.83 -3.90 -15.88
CA THR A 157 -10.09 -2.49 -15.57
C THR A 157 -10.51 -2.32 -14.11
N LEU A 158 -9.80 -1.43 -13.41
CA LEU A 158 -10.03 -1.06 -12.01
C LEU A 158 -10.88 0.23 -11.91
N PRO A 159 -11.40 0.58 -10.70
CA PRO A 159 -12.20 1.80 -10.50
C PRO A 159 -11.49 3.10 -10.93
N GLY A 160 -10.18 3.19 -10.80
CA GLY A 160 -9.38 4.36 -11.23
C GLY A 160 -9.30 5.48 -10.20
N THR A 161 -10.04 5.39 -9.08
CA THR A 161 -9.94 6.37 -7.98
C THR A 161 -8.95 5.84 -6.94
N PRO A 162 -7.84 6.56 -6.65
CA PRO A 162 -6.84 6.09 -5.70
C PRO A 162 -7.41 5.96 -4.28
N SER A 163 -6.72 5.21 -3.43
CA SER A 163 -7.10 5.04 -2.02
C SER A 163 -7.12 6.39 -1.28
N THR A 164 -8.07 6.55 -0.36
CA THR A 164 -8.04 7.65 0.62
C THR A 164 -6.88 7.44 1.58
N VAL A 165 -6.12 8.48 1.90
CA VAL A 165 -5.04 8.43 2.90
C VAL A 165 -5.53 9.07 4.18
N ALA A 166 -5.63 8.27 5.26
CA ALA A 166 -6.02 8.72 6.58
C ALA A 166 -4.88 8.57 7.58
N ASP A 167 -4.64 9.61 8.37
CA ASP A 167 -3.66 9.61 9.45
C ASP A 167 -4.30 9.11 10.75
N LEU A 168 -3.86 7.97 11.22
CA LEU A 168 -4.27 7.35 12.48
C LEU A 168 -3.14 7.32 13.53
N ARG A 169 -2.03 8.05 13.31
CA ARG A 169 -0.88 8.01 14.24
C ARG A 169 -1.27 8.40 15.67
N ALA A 170 -2.15 9.38 15.83
CA ALA A 170 -2.66 9.82 17.11
C ALA A 170 -3.96 9.12 17.54
N TYR A 171 -4.51 8.22 16.74
CA TYR A 171 -5.80 7.60 17.02
C TYR A 171 -5.75 6.66 18.21
N GLY A 172 -4.72 5.83 18.30
CA GLY A 172 -4.55 4.89 19.41
C GLY A 172 -4.55 5.54 20.78
N SER A 173 -3.80 6.63 20.94
CA SER A 173 -3.60 7.35 22.19
C SER A 173 -4.68 8.42 22.49
N HIS A 174 -5.11 9.16 21.47
CA HIS A 174 -5.95 10.35 21.65
C HIS A 174 -7.29 10.30 20.92
N GLY A 175 -7.56 9.26 20.13
CA GLY A 175 -8.77 9.17 19.28
C GLY A 175 -8.79 10.16 18.10
N ARG A 176 -7.68 10.84 17.82
CA ARG A 176 -7.57 11.83 16.74
C ARG A 176 -7.12 11.18 15.44
N TRP A 177 -7.77 11.58 14.37
CA TRP A 177 -7.44 11.16 13.00
C TRP A 177 -7.78 12.29 12.03
N GLU A 178 -7.23 12.21 10.80
CA GLU A 178 -7.53 13.16 9.73
C GLU A 178 -7.34 12.52 8.35
N VAL A 179 -8.03 13.05 7.33
CA VAL A 179 -7.82 12.67 5.92
C VAL A 179 -6.77 13.58 5.31
N LEU A 180 -5.64 13.00 4.91
CA LEU A 180 -4.54 13.74 4.27
C LEU A 180 -4.71 13.81 2.75
N ARG A 181 -5.39 12.84 2.15
CA ARG A 181 -5.71 12.79 0.73
C ARG A 181 -7.07 12.12 0.54
N THR A 182 -8.02 12.83 -0.03
CA THR A 182 -9.29 12.25 -0.44
C THR A 182 -9.09 11.30 -1.63
N GLY A 183 -9.76 10.17 -1.61
CA GLY A 183 -9.76 9.14 -2.63
C GLY A 183 -11.09 8.41 -2.70
N ALA A 184 -11.04 7.08 -2.86
CA ALA A 184 -12.23 6.24 -3.09
C ALA A 184 -13.20 6.15 -1.89
N VAL A 185 -12.74 6.43 -0.67
CA VAL A 185 -13.57 6.41 0.55
C VAL A 185 -13.71 7.83 1.09
N SER A 186 -14.92 8.27 1.39
CA SER A 186 -15.17 9.60 1.92
C SER A 186 -14.73 9.75 3.38
N SER A 187 -14.50 10.98 3.83
CA SER A 187 -14.21 11.27 5.25
C SER A 187 -15.37 10.84 6.16
N ASP A 188 -16.62 10.99 5.70
CA ASP A 188 -17.82 10.62 6.47
C ASP A 188 -17.94 9.11 6.65
N ASP A 189 -17.59 8.32 5.60
CA ASP A 189 -17.55 6.85 5.70
C ASP A 189 -16.48 6.38 6.70
N ILE A 190 -15.29 7.01 6.67
CA ILE A 190 -14.22 6.73 7.65
C ILE A 190 -14.70 7.08 9.06
N ALA A 191 -15.32 8.26 9.25
CA ALA A 191 -15.86 8.68 10.54
C ALA A 191 -16.91 7.69 11.06
N GLY A 192 -17.85 7.29 10.21
CA GLY A 192 -18.88 6.30 10.53
C GLY A 192 -18.30 4.96 10.94
N ALA A 193 -17.32 4.45 10.20
CA ALA A 193 -16.63 3.20 10.51
C ALA A 193 -15.89 3.24 11.86
N LEU A 194 -15.23 4.35 12.17
CA LEU A 194 -14.50 4.53 13.43
C LEU A 194 -15.41 4.77 14.63
N ALA A 195 -16.62 5.31 14.43
CA ALA A 195 -17.61 5.56 15.50
C ALA A 195 -18.43 4.32 15.87
N ALA A 196 -18.58 3.37 14.94
CA ALA A 196 -19.43 2.19 15.11
C ALA A 196 -18.85 1.11 16.08
N ARG A 197 -17.70 1.36 16.75
CA ARG A 197 -17.01 0.36 17.58
C ARG A 197 -16.47 0.90 18.90
#